data_d3eae0ea81a039b386088d3af6b3bfe9
#
_entry.id   d3eae0ea81a039b386088d3af6b3bfe9
#
_cell.length_a   1.000
_cell.length_b   1.000
_cell.length_c   1.000
_cell.angle_alpha   90.00
_cell.angle_beta   90.00
_cell.angle_gamma   90.00
#
_symmetry.space_group_name_H-M   'P 1'
#
loop_
_entity.id
_entity.type
_entity.pdbx_description
1 polymer ?
#
loop_
_entity_poly.entity_id
_entity_poly.type
_entity_poly.pdbx_seq_one_letter_code
_entity_poly.pdbx_strand_id
1 'polypeptide(L)'
;NTGHWDVKRVPDSFSKSLENQPLQDTSFSFTDVPNNNAIIDDVEMKKACISMVKDFYDEGIDLDYADGGLKCRCEIASYFYDGVKKNMGIDAELSFETKPTHQLGGYNPLTNKIELNSNYLEKSDCEDLLNTILHESRHAFQNKCIDTPNSVTVKDNIIEVWKDNFDNYIRPDEDFEAYENQEIEKDANYFADSVMKKGTNPYYA
;
A
#
# COMPACT_ATOMS: atom_id res chain seq x y z
N ASN A 1 -16.57 -34.86 2.92
CA ASN A 1 -16.02 -34.26 1.70
C ASN A 1 -15.02 -33.21 2.12
N THR A 2 -13.77 -33.65 2.30
CA THR A 2 -12.63 -32.76 2.51
C THR A 2 -12.19 -32.28 1.13
N GLY A 3 -12.63 -31.08 0.77
CA GLY A 3 -12.18 -30.41 -0.45
C GLY A 3 -10.68 -30.16 -0.35
N HIS A 4 -9.93 -30.85 -1.18
CA HIS A 4 -8.51 -30.64 -1.37
C HIS A 4 -8.39 -29.40 -2.28
N TRP A 5 -8.02 -28.24 -1.71
CA TRP A 5 -7.84 -27.00 -2.45
C TRP A 5 -6.48 -27.04 -3.17
N ASP A 6 -6.55 -26.99 -4.48
CA ASP A 6 -5.39 -27.00 -5.35
C ASP A 6 -4.73 -25.61 -5.31
N VAL A 7 -3.50 -25.52 -4.81
CA VAL A 7 -2.66 -24.31 -4.60
C VAL A 7 -2.29 -23.59 -5.93
N LYS A 8 -3.04 -23.83 -7.01
CA LYS A 8 -2.73 -23.29 -8.35
C LYS A 8 -3.18 -21.84 -8.60
N ARG A 9 -3.75 -21.15 -7.59
CA ARG A 9 -4.25 -19.78 -7.74
C ARG A 9 -3.29 -18.69 -7.28
N VAL A 10 -2.23 -19.06 -6.56
CA VAL A 10 -1.21 -18.10 -6.12
C VAL A 10 -0.21 -17.92 -7.26
N PRO A 11 0.18 -16.69 -7.62
CA PRO A 11 1.22 -16.45 -8.61
C PRO A 11 2.46 -17.32 -8.35
N ASP A 12 3.14 -17.79 -9.39
CA ASP A 12 4.32 -18.67 -9.27
C ASP A 12 5.42 -18.11 -8.34
N SER A 13 5.46 -16.80 -8.13
CA SER A 13 6.29 -16.12 -7.14
C SER A 13 5.89 -16.46 -5.69
N PHE A 14 4.60 -16.74 -5.43
CA PHE A 14 4.08 -17.11 -4.10
C PHE A 14 4.28 -18.61 -3.80
N SER A 15 4.05 -19.47 -4.78
CA SER A 15 4.20 -20.93 -4.62
C SER A 15 5.64 -21.36 -4.30
N LYS A 16 6.65 -20.58 -4.73
CA LYS A 16 8.07 -20.88 -4.46
C LYS A 16 8.55 -20.50 -3.06
N SER A 17 7.83 -19.65 -2.34
CA SER A 17 8.15 -19.29 -0.95
C SER A 17 7.64 -20.30 0.08
N LEU A 18 6.73 -21.21 -0.30
CA LEU A 18 6.12 -22.20 0.59
C LEU A 18 6.86 -23.54 0.66
N GLU A 19 7.79 -23.80 -0.27
CA GLU A 19 8.65 -24.97 -0.20
C GLU A 19 9.91 -24.66 0.62
N ASN A 20 10.06 -25.34 1.78
CA ASN A 20 11.24 -25.34 2.62
C ASN A 20 12.50 -25.74 1.85
N GLN A 21 13.13 -24.76 1.19
CA GLN A 21 14.48 -24.89 0.66
C GLN A 21 15.40 -23.94 1.44
N PRO A 22 16.62 -24.37 1.82
CA PRO A 22 17.61 -23.48 2.41
C PRO A 22 17.91 -22.35 1.41
N LEU A 23 17.98 -21.11 1.90
CA LEU A 23 18.33 -19.92 1.18
C LEU A 23 19.58 -20.17 0.28
N GLN A 24 19.37 -20.56 -0.96
CA GLN A 24 20.38 -20.41 -1.98
C GLN A 24 20.25 -19.01 -2.57
N ASP A 25 21.33 -18.27 -2.44
CA ASP A 25 21.57 -16.95 -2.98
C ASP A 25 21.31 -16.94 -4.51
N THR A 26 20.06 -16.78 -4.91
CA THR A 26 19.71 -16.45 -6.27
C THR A 26 19.72 -14.92 -6.37
N SER A 27 20.90 -14.39 -6.66
CA SER A 27 21.08 -13.02 -7.12
C SER A 27 20.23 -12.80 -8.38
N PHE A 28 18.98 -12.39 -8.20
CA PHE A 28 18.23 -11.73 -9.26
C PHE A 28 18.90 -10.38 -9.50
N SER A 29 19.69 -10.33 -10.55
CA SER A 29 20.26 -9.11 -11.07
C SER A 29 19.12 -8.23 -11.60
N PHE A 30 18.54 -7.38 -10.76
CA PHE A 30 17.78 -6.23 -11.18
C PHE A 30 18.75 -5.21 -11.77
N THR A 31 19.06 -5.35 -13.07
CA THR A 31 19.86 -4.38 -13.83
C THR A 31 19.03 -3.19 -14.33
N ASP A 32 17.87 -2.92 -13.75
CA ASP A 32 17.13 -1.67 -13.93
C ASP A 32 16.98 -0.99 -12.58
N VAL A 33 18.06 -0.39 -12.10
CA VAL A 33 17.95 0.72 -11.14
C VAL A 33 17.25 1.83 -11.90
N PRO A 34 16.03 2.25 -11.51
CA PRO A 34 15.36 3.38 -12.15
C PRO A 34 16.32 4.57 -12.06
N ASN A 35 16.53 5.23 -13.19
CA ASN A 35 17.31 6.45 -13.27
C ASN A 35 16.77 7.40 -12.18
N ASN A 36 17.55 7.70 -11.15
CA ASN A 36 17.16 8.47 -9.96
C ASN A 36 16.73 9.91 -10.26
N ASN A 37 16.58 10.27 -11.53
CA ASN A 37 16.13 11.57 -12.03
C ASN A 37 14.80 11.52 -12.77
N ALA A 38 14.07 10.40 -12.77
CA ALA A 38 12.74 10.36 -13.37
C ALA A 38 11.74 11.11 -12.48
N ILE A 39 11.09 12.13 -13.06
CA ILE A 39 9.99 12.84 -12.39
C ILE A 39 8.80 11.88 -12.27
N ILE A 40 8.28 11.73 -11.06
CA ILE A 40 7.10 10.90 -10.81
C ILE A 40 5.87 11.72 -11.18
N ASP A 41 5.11 11.22 -12.16
CA ASP A 41 3.82 11.80 -12.57
C ASP A 41 2.69 11.24 -11.71
N ASP A 42 2.02 12.10 -10.94
CA ASP A 42 0.95 11.72 -10.02
C ASP A 42 -0.23 11.04 -10.73
N VAL A 43 -0.54 11.44 -11.97
CA VAL A 43 -1.63 10.84 -12.76
C VAL A 43 -1.26 9.44 -13.25
N GLU A 44 -0.05 9.28 -13.78
CA GLU A 44 0.43 7.98 -14.27
C GLU A 44 0.65 7.00 -13.11
N MET A 45 1.17 7.47 -11.99
CA MET A 45 1.29 6.70 -10.75
C MET A 45 -0.08 6.14 -10.31
N LYS A 46 -1.11 6.99 -10.29
CA LYS A 46 -2.47 6.58 -9.94
C LYS A 46 -3.04 5.55 -10.92
N LYS A 47 -2.81 5.71 -12.22
CA LYS A 47 -3.21 4.71 -13.24
C LYS A 47 -2.51 3.37 -13.02
N ALA A 48 -1.22 3.37 -12.71
CA ALA A 48 -0.48 2.16 -12.41
C ALA A 48 -1.03 1.43 -11.18
N CYS A 49 -1.38 2.17 -10.12
CA CYS A 49 -2.03 1.58 -8.95
C CYS A 49 -3.42 1.01 -9.26
N ILE A 50 -4.21 1.67 -10.10
CA ILE A 50 -5.52 1.16 -10.55
C ILE A 50 -5.36 -0.15 -11.32
N SER A 51 -4.42 -0.21 -12.28
CA SER A 51 -4.14 -1.45 -13.03
C SER A 51 -3.73 -2.58 -12.09
N MET A 52 -2.86 -2.30 -11.13
CA MET A 52 -2.39 -3.28 -10.16
C MET A 52 -3.54 -3.84 -9.29
N VAL A 53 -4.46 -2.99 -8.82
CA VAL A 53 -5.65 -3.45 -8.08
C VAL A 53 -6.51 -4.35 -8.98
N LYS A 54 -6.70 -3.96 -10.24
CA LYS A 54 -7.47 -4.78 -11.19
C LYS A 54 -6.82 -6.15 -11.38
N ASP A 55 -5.52 -6.19 -11.65
CA ASP A 55 -4.78 -7.45 -11.83
C ASP A 55 -4.87 -8.34 -10.59
N PHE A 56 -4.79 -7.75 -9.39
CA PHE A 56 -4.92 -8.44 -8.12
C PHE A 56 -6.26 -9.19 -7.97
N TYR A 57 -7.37 -8.55 -8.33
CA TYR A 57 -8.69 -9.19 -8.32
C TYR A 57 -8.90 -10.16 -9.49
N ASP A 58 -8.40 -9.83 -10.68
CA ASP A 58 -8.49 -10.72 -11.86
C ASP A 58 -7.72 -12.04 -11.64
N GLU A 59 -6.64 -12.02 -10.85
CA GLU A 59 -5.87 -13.19 -10.43
C GLU A 59 -6.51 -13.98 -9.27
N GLY A 60 -7.53 -13.43 -8.62
CA GLY A 60 -8.25 -14.04 -7.51
C GLY A 60 -7.49 -14.07 -6.19
N ILE A 61 -6.51 -13.17 -5.99
CA ILE A 61 -5.70 -13.09 -4.75
C ILE A 61 -6.56 -12.66 -3.55
N ASP A 62 -7.63 -11.90 -3.78
CA ASP A 62 -8.63 -11.54 -2.77
C ASP A 62 -9.31 -12.78 -2.15
N LEU A 63 -9.54 -13.83 -2.95
CA LEU A 63 -10.10 -15.09 -2.48
C LEU A 63 -9.09 -15.85 -1.60
N ASP A 64 -7.82 -15.85 -1.99
CA ASP A 64 -6.75 -16.45 -1.19
C ASP A 64 -6.58 -15.73 0.15
N TYR A 65 -6.76 -14.40 0.16
CA TYR A 65 -6.77 -13.60 1.39
C TYR A 65 -7.94 -13.98 2.30
N ALA A 66 -9.14 -14.13 1.74
CA ALA A 66 -10.35 -14.47 2.49
C ALA A 66 -10.23 -15.83 3.19
N ASP A 67 -9.67 -16.83 2.48
CA ASP A 67 -9.51 -18.19 2.98
C ASP A 67 -8.23 -18.39 3.82
N GLY A 68 -7.30 -17.41 3.76
CA GLY A 68 -5.97 -17.48 4.39
C GLY A 68 -5.98 -17.14 5.87
N GLY A 69 -5.08 -17.80 6.64
CA GLY A 69 -4.75 -17.38 8.01
C GLY A 69 -3.81 -16.17 8.03
N LEU A 70 -3.52 -15.65 9.25
CA LEU A 70 -2.71 -14.42 9.43
C LEU A 70 -1.40 -14.42 8.63
N LYS A 71 -0.67 -15.53 8.59
CA LYS A 71 0.58 -15.62 7.83
C LYS A 71 0.35 -15.34 6.34
N CYS A 72 -0.62 -16.00 5.73
CA CYS A 72 -0.98 -15.80 4.33
C CYS A 72 -1.41 -14.35 4.07
N ARG A 73 -2.21 -13.78 4.94
CA ARG A 73 -2.67 -12.37 4.86
C ARG A 73 -1.50 -11.37 4.94
N CYS A 74 -0.50 -11.62 5.80
CA CYS A 74 0.71 -10.81 5.84
C CYS A 74 1.54 -10.93 4.55
N GLU A 75 1.64 -12.13 3.98
CA GLU A 75 2.35 -12.37 2.71
C GLU A 75 1.66 -11.64 1.55
N ILE A 76 0.33 -11.71 1.48
CA ILE A 76 -0.48 -10.98 0.48
C ILE A 76 -0.35 -9.46 0.66
N ALA A 77 -0.40 -8.95 1.90
CA ALA A 77 -0.19 -7.55 2.20
C ALA A 77 1.19 -7.06 1.73
N SER A 78 2.24 -7.86 1.99
CA SER A 78 3.59 -7.55 1.54
C SER A 78 3.72 -7.55 0.02
N TYR A 79 3.14 -8.54 -0.66
CA TYR A 79 3.11 -8.62 -2.12
C TYR A 79 2.44 -7.40 -2.74
N PHE A 80 1.24 -7.03 -2.24
CA PHE A 80 0.53 -5.86 -2.72
C PHE A 80 1.32 -4.57 -2.47
N TYR A 81 1.88 -4.43 -1.26
CA TYR A 81 2.69 -3.27 -0.90
C TYR A 81 3.92 -3.10 -1.80
N ASP A 82 4.61 -4.18 -2.15
CA ASP A 82 5.77 -4.12 -3.05
C ASP A 82 5.39 -3.52 -4.42
N GLY A 83 4.22 -3.86 -4.94
CA GLY A 83 3.67 -3.25 -6.15
C GLY A 83 3.35 -1.76 -5.97
N VAL A 84 2.69 -1.39 -4.87
CA VAL A 84 2.38 0.01 -4.52
C VAL A 84 3.67 0.82 -4.38
N LYS A 85 4.62 0.31 -3.61
CA LYS A 85 5.93 0.93 -3.38
C LYS A 85 6.66 1.26 -4.69
N LYS A 86 6.66 0.30 -5.62
CA LYS A 86 7.26 0.46 -6.95
C LYS A 86 6.52 1.52 -7.77
N ASN A 87 5.18 1.45 -7.84
CA ASN A 87 4.35 2.35 -8.65
C ASN A 87 4.40 3.79 -8.14
N MET A 88 4.45 3.98 -6.82
CA MET A 88 4.52 5.30 -6.18
C MET A 88 5.95 5.82 -6.04
N GLY A 89 6.96 4.99 -6.30
CA GLY A 89 8.37 5.36 -6.17
C GLY A 89 8.76 5.72 -4.74
N ILE A 90 8.07 5.19 -3.73
CA ILE A 90 8.37 5.38 -2.31
C ILE A 90 9.37 4.32 -1.83
N ASP A 91 10.01 4.55 -0.69
CA ASP A 91 11.01 3.66 -0.10
C ASP A 91 10.69 3.25 1.34
N ALA A 92 9.51 3.65 1.85
CA ALA A 92 9.05 3.27 3.18
C ALA A 92 9.13 1.76 3.41
N GLU A 93 9.41 1.35 4.63
CA GLU A 93 9.42 -0.06 5.04
C GLU A 93 8.01 -0.47 5.52
N LEU A 94 7.56 -1.67 5.14
CA LEU A 94 6.34 -2.27 5.71
C LEU A 94 6.69 -3.12 6.93
N SER A 95 5.92 -2.96 8.01
CA SER A 95 5.99 -3.82 9.19
C SER A 95 4.60 -4.21 9.68
N PHE A 96 4.55 -5.29 10.47
CA PHE A 96 3.32 -5.80 11.08
C PHE A 96 3.46 -5.73 12.59
N GLU A 97 2.59 -4.94 13.22
CA GLU A 97 2.63 -4.66 14.65
C GLU A 97 1.30 -5.05 15.31
N THR A 98 1.36 -5.44 16.57
CA THR A 98 0.15 -5.65 17.36
C THR A 98 -0.29 -4.32 17.97
N LYS A 99 -1.42 -3.78 17.50
CA LYS A 99 -1.95 -2.48 17.93
C LYS A 99 -3.37 -2.62 18.53
N PRO A 100 -3.88 -1.61 19.23
CA PRO A 100 -5.29 -1.57 19.63
C PRO A 100 -6.21 -1.77 18.41
N THR A 101 -7.33 -2.47 18.60
CA THR A 101 -8.21 -2.93 17.50
C THR A 101 -8.81 -1.84 16.62
N HIS A 102 -8.88 -0.60 17.09
CA HIS A 102 -9.39 0.54 16.34
C HIS A 102 -8.35 1.17 15.39
N GLN A 103 -7.08 0.77 15.52
CA GLN A 103 -6.01 1.31 14.70
C GLN A 103 -5.68 0.32 13.59
N LEU A 104 -5.99 0.67 12.34
CA LEU A 104 -5.85 -0.21 11.17
C LEU A 104 -4.41 -0.29 10.68
N GLY A 105 -3.78 0.87 10.55
CA GLY A 105 -2.40 1.04 10.11
C GLY A 105 -1.91 2.44 10.46
N GLY A 106 -0.74 2.81 9.99
CA GLY A 106 -0.20 4.15 10.12
C GLY A 106 1.14 4.30 9.41
N TYR A 107 1.38 5.46 8.84
CA TYR A 107 2.67 5.86 8.35
C TYR A 107 3.40 6.72 9.39
N ASN A 108 4.64 6.41 9.65
CA ASN A 108 5.50 7.20 10.55
C ASN A 108 6.57 7.94 9.73
N PRO A 109 6.47 9.26 9.55
CA PRO A 109 7.42 10.03 8.74
C PRO A 109 8.82 10.07 9.34
N LEU A 110 8.98 9.95 10.68
CA LEU A 110 10.29 9.98 11.34
C LEU A 110 11.10 8.72 11.09
N THR A 111 10.44 7.57 10.97
CA THR A 111 11.09 6.27 10.74
C THR A 111 10.96 5.80 9.30
N ASN A 112 10.17 6.49 8.49
CA ASN A 112 9.79 6.12 7.13
C ASN A 112 9.24 4.69 7.07
N LYS A 113 8.26 4.38 7.95
CA LYS A 113 7.64 3.05 8.07
C LYS A 113 6.13 3.11 7.94
N ILE A 114 5.58 2.13 7.24
CA ILE A 114 4.15 1.81 7.26
C ILE A 114 3.97 0.62 8.17
N GLU A 115 3.14 0.78 9.21
CA GLU A 115 2.88 -0.24 10.21
C GLU A 115 1.44 -0.72 10.06
N LEU A 116 1.22 -2.00 9.75
CA LEU A 116 -0.11 -2.62 9.70
C LEU A 116 -0.40 -3.37 10.99
N ASN A 117 -1.64 -3.30 11.44
CA ASN A 117 -2.09 -3.95 12.67
C ASN A 117 -2.40 -5.44 12.44
N SER A 118 -1.63 -6.33 13.03
CA SER A 118 -1.83 -7.79 12.93
C SER A 118 -3.22 -8.22 13.41
N ASN A 119 -3.77 -7.59 14.47
CA ASN A 119 -5.11 -7.88 14.95
C ASN A 119 -6.21 -7.47 13.95
N TYR A 120 -5.93 -6.45 13.15
CA TYR A 120 -6.81 -6.00 12.08
C TYR A 120 -6.79 -6.99 10.91
N LEU A 121 -5.59 -7.42 10.48
CA LEU A 121 -5.42 -8.39 9.40
C LEU A 121 -6.16 -9.71 9.62
N GLU A 122 -6.32 -10.14 10.89
CA GLU A 122 -7.10 -11.35 11.21
C GLU A 122 -8.59 -11.20 10.94
N LYS A 123 -9.12 -9.98 10.86
CA LYS A 123 -10.57 -9.69 10.88
C LYS A 123 -11.04 -8.88 9.68
N SER A 124 -10.14 -8.17 9.02
CA SER A 124 -10.47 -7.34 7.86
C SER A 124 -10.80 -8.19 6.65
N ASP A 125 -11.59 -7.65 5.77
CA ASP A 125 -11.66 -8.15 4.40
C ASP A 125 -10.46 -7.64 3.57
N CYS A 126 -10.37 -8.13 2.34
CA CYS A 126 -9.26 -7.78 1.47
C CYS A 126 -9.34 -6.33 1.00
N GLU A 127 -10.55 -5.82 0.75
CA GLU A 127 -10.77 -4.44 0.29
C GLU A 127 -10.27 -3.43 1.31
N ASP A 128 -10.60 -3.62 2.59
CA ASP A 128 -10.12 -2.80 3.69
C ASP A 128 -8.59 -2.80 3.79
N LEU A 129 -7.96 -3.97 3.63
CA LEU A 129 -6.50 -4.08 3.63
C LEU A 129 -5.87 -3.26 2.51
N LEU A 130 -6.34 -3.47 1.26
CA LEU A 130 -5.76 -2.79 0.10
C LEU A 130 -5.96 -1.27 0.20
N ASN A 131 -7.14 -0.82 0.64
CA ASN A 131 -7.44 0.58 0.87
C ASN A 131 -6.49 1.19 1.92
N THR A 132 -6.29 0.50 3.06
CA THR A 132 -5.36 0.95 4.11
C THR A 132 -3.92 1.05 3.58
N ILE A 133 -3.43 0.05 2.84
CA ILE A 133 -2.07 0.10 2.26
C ILE A 133 -1.93 1.29 1.31
N LEU A 134 -2.91 1.54 0.45
CA LEU A 134 -2.91 2.67 -0.48
C LEU A 134 -2.91 4.02 0.26
N HIS A 135 -3.74 4.15 1.31
CA HIS A 135 -3.84 5.33 2.14
C HIS A 135 -2.49 5.66 2.82
N GLU A 136 -1.91 4.70 3.53
CA GLU A 136 -0.64 4.89 4.24
C GLU A 136 0.53 5.11 3.26
N SER A 137 0.50 4.46 2.11
CA SER A 137 1.48 4.70 1.05
C SER A 137 1.35 6.11 0.46
N ARG A 138 0.12 6.68 0.42
CA ARG A 138 -0.08 8.06 -0.01
C ARG A 138 0.57 9.04 0.96
N HIS A 139 0.51 8.80 2.27
CA HIS A 139 1.25 9.60 3.25
C HIS A 139 2.76 9.50 3.06
N ALA A 140 3.30 8.32 2.78
CA ALA A 140 4.71 8.17 2.44
C ALA A 140 5.10 8.94 1.17
N PHE A 141 4.21 8.96 0.15
CA PHE A 141 4.40 9.76 -1.06
C PHE A 141 4.34 11.27 -0.78
N GLN A 142 3.38 11.73 0.02
CA GLN A 142 3.28 13.14 0.43
C GLN A 142 4.56 13.60 1.14
N ASN A 143 5.09 12.80 2.08
CA ASN A 143 6.35 13.08 2.74
C ASN A 143 7.52 13.14 1.76
N LYS A 144 7.59 12.20 0.81
CA LYS A 144 8.59 12.24 -0.27
C LYS A 144 8.50 13.50 -1.11
N CYS A 145 7.29 13.99 -1.43
CA CYS A 145 7.10 15.24 -2.17
C CYS A 145 7.67 16.45 -1.41
N ILE A 146 7.54 16.46 -0.07
CA ILE A 146 8.10 17.50 0.79
C ILE A 146 9.63 17.43 0.76
N ASP A 147 10.22 16.25 0.87
CA ASP A 147 11.67 16.07 0.90
C ASP A 147 12.33 16.29 -0.47
N THR A 148 11.62 15.95 -1.57
CA THR A 148 12.17 16.03 -2.93
C THR A 148 11.17 16.64 -3.92
N PRO A 149 10.76 17.92 -3.76
CA PRO A 149 9.67 18.53 -4.53
C PRO A 149 9.94 18.58 -6.04
N ASN A 150 11.20 18.64 -6.47
CA ASN A 150 11.57 18.67 -7.88
C ASN A 150 11.51 17.29 -8.58
N SER A 151 11.22 16.22 -7.85
CA SER A 151 11.12 14.85 -8.39
C SER A 151 9.70 14.40 -8.69
N VAL A 152 8.71 15.28 -8.53
CA VAL A 152 7.27 14.97 -8.67
C VAL A 152 6.56 16.06 -9.47
N THR A 153 5.39 15.71 -10.05
CA THR A 153 4.54 16.69 -10.80
C THR A 153 3.51 17.39 -9.91
N VAL A 154 3.51 17.12 -8.62
CA VAL A 154 2.63 17.80 -7.65
C VAL A 154 3.02 19.29 -7.54
N LYS A 155 2.01 20.16 -7.51
CA LYS A 155 2.23 21.61 -7.45
C LYS A 155 2.79 22.05 -6.10
N ASP A 156 3.71 22.99 -6.11
CA ASP A 156 4.40 23.49 -4.89
C ASP A 156 3.42 23.95 -3.80
N ASN A 157 2.35 24.63 -4.17
CA ASN A 157 1.34 25.10 -3.20
C ASN A 157 0.60 23.93 -2.50
N ILE A 158 0.48 22.78 -3.14
CA ILE A 158 -0.09 21.56 -2.52
C ILE A 158 0.92 20.95 -1.57
N ILE A 159 2.19 20.88 -1.97
CA ILE A 159 3.29 20.38 -1.13
C ILE A 159 3.44 21.23 0.13
N GLU A 160 3.32 22.56 0.01
CA GLU A 160 3.35 23.48 1.16
C GLU A 160 2.22 23.19 2.15
N VAL A 161 0.99 22.93 1.67
CA VAL A 161 -0.14 22.56 2.52
C VAL A 161 0.09 21.22 3.22
N TRP A 162 0.61 20.22 2.51
CA TRP A 162 0.94 18.93 3.12
C TRP A 162 2.02 19.08 4.20
N LYS A 163 3.05 19.88 3.94
CA LYS A 163 4.09 20.17 4.92
C LYS A 163 3.53 20.80 6.17
N ASP A 164 2.66 21.83 6.03
CA ASP A 164 2.01 22.48 7.17
C ASP A 164 1.17 21.47 7.98
N ASN A 165 0.45 20.56 7.30
CA ASN A 165 -0.32 19.53 7.97
C ASN A 165 0.59 18.51 8.71
N PHE A 166 1.73 18.08 8.15
CA PHE A 166 2.66 17.21 8.88
C PHE A 166 3.28 17.91 10.09
N ASP A 167 3.62 19.19 9.98
CA ASP A 167 4.19 19.98 11.07
C ASP A 167 3.17 20.23 12.20
N ASN A 168 1.85 20.29 11.88
CA ASN A 168 0.75 20.59 12.79
C ASN A 168 -0.31 19.47 12.83
N TYR A 169 0.12 18.21 12.70
CA TYR A 169 -0.77 17.08 12.57
C TYR A 169 -1.69 16.89 13.77
N ILE A 170 -3.00 16.87 13.52
CA ILE A 170 -4.03 16.61 14.53
C ILE A 170 -4.34 15.12 14.51
N ARG A 171 -4.25 14.47 15.65
CA ARG A 171 -4.52 13.04 15.76
C ARG A 171 -6.03 12.75 15.89
N PRO A 172 -6.48 11.57 15.43
CA PRO A 172 -7.89 11.19 15.51
C PRO A 172 -8.42 11.05 16.96
N ASP A 173 -7.54 10.81 17.94
CA ASP A 173 -7.90 10.76 19.37
C ASP A 173 -7.93 12.14 20.06
N GLU A 174 -7.39 13.17 19.42
CA GLU A 174 -7.44 14.55 19.88
C GLU A 174 -8.71 15.26 19.41
N ASP A 175 -9.00 15.22 18.11
CA ASP A 175 -10.19 15.78 17.48
C ASP A 175 -10.45 15.06 16.14
N PHE A 176 -11.41 14.13 16.13
CA PHE A 176 -11.67 13.30 14.96
C PHE A 176 -12.18 14.10 13.76
N GLU A 177 -13.03 15.12 13.97
CA GLU A 177 -13.54 15.97 12.89
C GLU A 177 -12.42 16.83 12.29
N ALA A 178 -11.58 17.41 13.11
CA ALA A 178 -10.41 18.17 12.65
C ALA A 178 -9.39 17.27 11.94
N TYR A 179 -9.17 16.04 12.43
CA TYR A 179 -8.33 15.03 11.80
C TYR A 179 -8.79 14.73 10.36
N GLU A 180 -10.05 14.34 10.19
CA GLU A 180 -10.59 14.02 8.85
C GLU A 180 -10.59 15.22 7.89
N ASN A 181 -10.60 16.43 8.42
CA ASN A 181 -10.59 17.66 7.63
C ASN A 181 -9.22 18.17 7.22
N GLN A 182 -8.13 17.56 7.67
CA GLN A 182 -6.79 17.89 7.20
C GLN A 182 -6.64 17.55 5.71
N GLU A 183 -6.03 18.42 4.92
CA GLU A 183 -5.88 18.20 3.48
C GLU A 183 -5.01 16.99 3.16
N ILE A 184 -4.07 16.65 4.04
CA ILE A 184 -3.24 15.44 3.92
C ILE A 184 -4.08 14.17 4.02
N GLU A 185 -5.07 14.13 4.94
CA GLU A 185 -5.98 13.00 5.12
C GLU A 185 -7.00 12.90 3.99
N LYS A 186 -7.57 14.04 3.58
CA LYS A 186 -8.48 14.10 2.44
C LYS A 186 -7.84 13.59 1.15
N ASP A 187 -6.59 13.98 0.89
CA ASP A 187 -5.86 13.52 -0.28
C ASP A 187 -5.58 12.01 -0.22
N ALA A 188 -5.15 11.50 0.95
CA ALA A 188 -4.87 10.08 1.12
C ALA A 188 -6.15 9.22 0.97
N ASN A 189 -7.25 9.62 1.60
CA ASN A 189 -8.56 8.98 1.44
C ASN A 189 -9.02 9.02 -0.02
N TYR A 190 -9.00 10.21 -0.67
CA TYR A 190 -9.41 10.35 -2.06
C TYR A 190 -8.55 9.49 -3.02
N PHE A 191 -7.25 9.41 -2.77
CA PHE A 191 -6.36 8.56 -3.56
C PHE A 191 -6.75 7.10 -3.43
N ALA A 192 -6.79 6.56 -2.19
CA ALA A 192 -7.09 5.17 -1.92
C ALA A 192 -8.47 4.77 -2.46
N ASP A 193 -9.52 5.51 -2.11
CA ASP A 193 -10.90 5.24 -2.55
C ASP A 193 -11.04 5.27 -4.08
N SER A 194 -10.39 6.24 -4.74
CA SER A 194 -10.51 6.33 -6.19
C SER A 194 -9.71 5.24 -6.93
N VAL A 195 -8.60 4.76 -6.36
CA VAL A 195 -7.85 3.62 -6.89
C VAL A 195 -8.66 2.35 -6.73
N MET A 196 -9.17 2.09 -5.52
CA MET A 196 -10.00 0.91 -5.23
C MET A 196 -11.26 0.89 -6.09
N LYS A 197 -12.05 1.96 -6.11
CA LYS A 197 -13.29 2.06 -6.89
C LYS A 197 -13.09 1.81 -8.39
N LYS A 198 -11.96 2.24 -8.95
CA LYS A 198 -11.67 2.05 -10.38
C LYS A 198 -11.07 0.68 -10.65
N GLY A 199 -10.17 0.20 -9.78
CA GLY A 199 -9.52 -1.10 -9.93
C GLY A 199 -10.48 -2.27 -9.78
N THR A 200 -11.48 -2.16 -8.92
CA THR A 200 -12.49 -3.20 -8.70
C THR A 200 -13.67 -3.12 -9.68
N ASN A 201 -13.79 -2.05 -10.46
CA ASN A 201 -14.91 -1.87 -11.38
C ASN A 201 -14.60 -2.45 -12.77
N PRO A 202 -15.30 -3.53 -13.21
CA PRO A 202 -15.05 -4.17 -14.51
C PRO A 202 -15.33 -3.28 -15.72
N TYR A 203 -16.00 -2.14 -15.54
CA TYR A 203 -16.31 -1.18 -16.61
C TYR A 203 -15.29 -0.04 -16.72
N TYR A 204 -14.29 0.03 -15.83
CA TYR A 204 -13.14 0.91 -15.99
C TYR A 204 -12.01 0.13 -16.68
N ALA A 205 -12.03 0.13 -18.00
CA ALA A 205 -10.93 -0.37 -18.85
C ALA A 205 -10.18 0.81 -19.45
#